data_95b2bd4f3fe20a800c858b2d5b3683b0
#
_entry.id   95b2bd4f3fe20a800c858b2d5b3683b0
#
_cell.length_a   1.000
_cell.length_b   1.000
_cell.length_c   1.000
_cell.angle_alpha   90.00
_cell.angle_beta   90.00
_cell.angle_gamma   90.00
#
_symmetry.space_group_name_H-M   'P 1'
#
loop_
_entity.id
_entity.type
_entity.pdbx_description
1 polymer ?
#
loop_
_entity_poly.entity_id
_entity_poly.type
_entity_poly.pdbx_seq_one_letter_code
_entity_poly.pdbx_strand_id
1 'polypeptide(L)'
;MSSIVIAGYALFCIIVFFLVNRLLRKKKTKMGEEQVPAVSKIEVSKVETEEKDIERKQEPEISNVVELETGKQEEVKQEKEVPKKQMSMPVENVNVKAVVAVLILGMFVSILNQTIINVALPPLMNEFNVSTSTAQWLITGFMLVNGILVPISAFLVSRFTYRKLFVAAMLFFTVGSIICATSGNFTMMMTGRVIQAVGAGILMPVGMNIFMTLFPPHKRGAAMGLLGVAMILAPAIGPTVTGWVIENYSWNLMFYAMFIIGLIITFLSLKFFTLAQPVSKTKLDIFGVVSSSIGLGSLLYGFSEAGNNSWTSAEVVISLIIGVIGLALFIWRELTTDNKMLDLQVFKYPVFTFTLVINAIVTMALFGGMLLLPVYLQNIRGFTPIESGLLLLPGSLIMGIMGPVAGKLFDKYGIRPLAIIGLAITTYATYEFTKLSMDTPYSVIMTDYIIRSIGMSFIMMPIMTAGMNALPMKLISHGTATQNTSRQVAGSIGTAILITLMTQQTTAHVANYGNMLTTSNPILVDKVHGMGQSLAALAGSAQAGDAMSTQLLFGQISKLSAINGINDAFLIATILAGI
;
A
#
# COMPACT_ATOMS: atom_id res chain seq x y z
N MET A 1 13.56 -19.62 -14.80
CA MET A 1 13.99 -18.19 -14.74
C MET A 1 13.29 -17.40 -13.62
N SER A 2 12.02 -17.68 -13.30
CA SER A 2 11.28 -16.99 -12.21
C SER A 2 11.93 -17.14 -10.82
N SER A 3 12.44 -18.32 -10.50
CA SER A 3 13.12 -18.58 -9.20
C SER A 3 14.39 -17.74 -9.01
N ILE A 4 15.13 -17.47 -10.11
CA ILE A 4 16.36 -16.68 -10.08
C ILE A 4 16.05 -15.19 -9.88
N VAL A 5 14.95 -14.69 -10.46
CA VAL A 5 14.53 -13.29 -10.31
C VAL A 5 14.01 -13.03 -8.89
N ILE A 6 13.21 -13.95 -8.34
CA ILE A 6 12.70 -13.87 -6.95
C ILE A 6 13.87 -13.98 -5.97
N ALA A 7 14.80 -14.93 -6.17
CA ALA A 7 15.99 -15.08 -5.35
C ALA A 7 16.93 -13.87 -5.47
N GLY A 8 17.10 -13.33 -6.69
CA GLY A 8 17.89 -12.11 -6.93
C GLY A 8 17.31 -10.89 -6.24
N TYR A 9 15.99 -10.75 -6.22
CA TYR A 9 15.30 -9.65 -5.54
C TYR A 9 15.36 -9.79 -4.01
N ALA A 10 15.11 -10.99 -3.48
CA ALA A 10 15.28 -11.26 -2.05
C ALA A 10 16.73 -10.99 -1.60
N LEU A 11 17.70 -11.43 -2.41
CA LEU A 11 19.11 -11.15 -2.20
C LEU A 11 19.41 -9.64 -2.26
N PHE A 12 18.81 -8.91 -3.21
CA PHE A 12 18.93 -7.45 -3.32
C PHE A 12 18.37 -6.73 -2.09
N CYS A 13 17.19 -7.08 -1.62
CA CYS A 13 16.62 -6.52 -0.39
C CYS A 13 17.50 -6.82 0.84
N ILE A 14 18.04 -8.02 0.93
CA ILE A 14 18.98 -8.44 1.97
C ILE A 14 20.29 -7.66 1.86
N ILE A 15 20.84 -7.51 0.67
CA ILE A 15 22.09 -6.75 0.43
C ILE A 15 21.90 -5.27 0.76
N VAL A 16 20.79 -4.64 0.34
CA VAL A 16 20.48 -3.24 0.68
C VAL A 16 20.31 -3.09 2.19
N PHE A 17 19.61 -4.01 2.85
CA PHE A 17 19.47 -4.03 4.31
C PHE A 17 20.82 -4.14 5.02
N PHE A 18 21.69 -5.08 4.60
CA PHE A 18 23.03 -5.25 5.18
C PHE A 18 23.96 -4.07 4.87
N LEU A 19 23.91 -3.50 3.66
CA LEU A 19 24.71 -2.33 3.27
C LEU A 19 24.32 -1.09 4.09
N VAL A 20 23.02 -0.81 4.22
CA VAL A 20 22.50 0.29 5.04
C VAL A 20 22.88 0.08 6.51
N ASN A 21 22.73 -1.14 7.03
CA ASN A 21 23.06 -1.47 8.42
C ASN A 21 24.59 -1.40 8.66
N ARG A 22 25.43 -1.82 7.70
CA ARG A 22 26.90 -1.72 7.78
C ARG A 22 27.38 -0.27 7.70
N LEU A 23 26.78 0.56 6.84
CA LEU A 23 27.09 1.99 6.73
C LEU A 23 26.67 2.76 7.98
N LEU A 24 25.51 2.43 8.55
CA LEU A 24 25.04 2.99 9.82
C LEU A 24 25.94 2.58 11.00
N ARG A 25 26.47 1.34 11.01
CA ARG A 25 27.43 0.87 12.02
C ARG A 25 28.79 1.57 11.90
N LYS A 26 29.33 1.77 10.67
CA LYS A 26 30.58 2.50 10.45
C LYS A 26 30.53 3.95 10.93
N LYS A 27 29.37 4.61 10.82
CA LYS A 27 29.18 5.98 11.34
C LYS A 27 29.15 6.01 12.87
N LYS A 28 28.70 4.91 13.52
CA LYS A 28 28.71 4.76 14.98
C LYS A 28 30.12 4.64 15.56
N THR A 29 31.06 4.01 14.83
CA THR A 29 32.47 3.85 15.23
C THR A 29 33.24 5.16 15.10
N LYS A 30 32.90 6.03 14.14
CA LYS A 30 33.53 7.36 14.00
C LYS A 30 32.99 8.43 14.96
N MET A 31 31.76 8.27 15.48
CA MET A 31 31.17 9.20 16.49
C MET A 31 31.41 8.74 17.93
N GLY A 32 31.99 7.56 18.14
CA GLY A 32 32.31 7.01 19.46
C GLY A 32 33.67 7.40 20.03
N GLU A 33 34.47 8.20 19.32
CA GLU A 33 35.75 8.72 19.79
C GLU A 33 35.71 10.14 20.33
N GLU A 34 34.58 10.83 20.36
CA GLU A 34 34.42 12.10 21.05
C GLU A 34 33.44 11.96 22.23
N GLN A 35 34.07 11.86 23.41
CA GLN A 35 33.58 12.21 24.75
C GLN A 35 32.29 11.54 25.27
N VAL A 36 32.49 10.48 26.05
CA VAL A 36 31.62 10.16 27.20
C VAL A 36 32.51 10.04 28.42
N PRO A 37 32.28 10.82 29.52
CA PRO A 37 33.03 10.63 30.77
C PRO A 37 32.66 9.28 31.38
N ALA A 38 33.68 8.63 31.92
CA ALA A 38 33.59 7.34 32.58
C ALA A 38 32.62 7.38 33.77
N VAL A 39 31.60 6.53 33.74
CA VAL A 39 30.88 6.12 34.95
C VAL A 39 31.30 4.69 35.27
N SER A 40 31.85 4.56 36.47
CA SER A 40 32.42 3.37 37.06
C SER A 40 31.50 2.16 37.07
N LYS A 41 32.12 1.01 36.88
CA LYS A 41 31.57 -0.32 37.13
C LYS A 41 31.11 -0.47 38.56
N ILE A 42 29.86 -0.81 38.78
CA ILE A 42 29.40 -1.42 40.02
C ILE A 42 29.14 -2.89 39.71
N GLU A 43 29.90 -3.73 40.43
CA GLU A 43 29.80 -5.18 40.43
C GLU A 43 28.43 -5.64 40.88
N VAL A 44 27.82 -6.52 40.11
CA VAL A 44 26.70 -7.36 40.56
C VAL A 44 27.29 -8.66 41.05
N SER A 45 27.45 -8.80 42.36
CA SER A 45 27.72 -10.08 43.00
C SER A 45 26.43 -10.73 43.45
N LYS A 46 26.37 -12.00 43.14
CA LYS A 46 25.45 -13.06 43.55
C LYS A 46 24.72 -12.86 44.89
N VAL A 47 23.42 -13.10 44.91
CA VAL A 47 22.74 -13.84 45.99
C VAL A 47 21.72 -14.76 45.34
N GLU A 48 22.03 -16.04 45.39
CA GLU A 48 21.12 -17.18 45.30
C GLU A 48 20.71 -17.57 46.71
N THR A 49 19.48 -18.07 46.83
CA THR A 49 18.90 -18.93 47.85
C THR A 49 18.57 -18.33 49.23
N GLU A 50 17.29 -18.23 49.51
CA GLU A 50 16.59 -19.13 50.49
C GLU A 50 15.10 -18.79 50.53
N GLU A 51 14.30 -19.76 50.11
CA GLU A 51 12.89 -19.95 50.46
C GLU A 51 12.83 -20.58 51.85
N LYS A 52 12.00 -20.06 52.77
CA LYS A 52 11.00 -20.78 53.58
C LYS A 52 10.65 -20.08 54.87
N ASP A 53 9.35 -20.09 55.07
CA ASP A 53 8.60 -20.08 56.31
C ASP A 53 8.68 -18.85 57.27
N ILE A 54 7.57 -18.18 57.47
CA ILE A 54 6.70 -18.34 58.66
C ILE A 54 5.52 -17.36 58.58
N GLU A 55 4.35 -18.00 58.68
CA GLU A 55 3.06 -17.38 58.94
C GLU A 55 2.96 -16.71 60.29
N ARG A 56 2.02 -15.75 60.35
CA ARG A 56 1.14 -15.39 61.46
C ARG A 56 1.58 -14.27 62.45
N LYS A 57 0.64 -13.38 62.49
CA LYS A 57 -0.08 -12.79 63.60
C LYS A 57 0.09 -11.33 63.90
N GLN A 58 -1.06 -10.68 63.71
CA GLN A 58 -1.75 -9.74 64.61
C GLN A 58 -1.17 -8.36 64.87
N GLU A 59 -1.96 -7.39 64.39
CA GLU A 59 -2.20 -6.08 65.07
C GLU A 59 -2.51 -6.23 66.57
N PRO A 60 -2.54 -5.22 67.45
CA PRO A 60 -2.84 -3.84 67.16
C PRO A 60 -2.18 -2.74 68.08
N GLU A 61 -2.49 -1.51 67.79
CA GLU A 61 -2.79 -0.36 68.66
C GLU A 61 -1.71 0.46 69.38
N ILE A 62 -1.86 1.77 69.09
CA ILE A 62 -2.02 2.93 69.98
C ILE A 62 -0.76 3.71 70.45
N SER A 63 -0.80 4.92 69.98
CA SER A 63 -0.73 6.19 70.70
C SER A 63 0.61 6.79 71.15
N ASN A 64 0.71 7.98 70.66
CA ASN A 64 1.07 9.25 71.37
C ASN A 64 2.46 9.51 71.91
N VAL A 65 2.93 10.63 71.49
CA VAL A 65 3.32 11.79 72.29
C VAL A 65 4.83 12.12 72.34
N VAL A 66 5.11 13.32 71.85
CA VAL A 66 5.97 14.40 72.36
C VAL A 66 7.46 14.44 71.98
N GLU A 67 7.72 15.41 71.17
CA GLU A 67 8.58 16.58 71.32
C GLU A 67 10.11 16.48 71.55
N LEU A 68 10.72 17.29 70.73
CA LEU A 68 11.91 18.14 70.91
C LEU A 68 13.30 17.50 70.72
N GLU A 69 14.07 17.99 69.92
CA GLU A 69 14.92 19.09 69.69
C GLU A 69 16.08 18.80 68.71
N THR A 70 16.25 19.78 67.85
CA THR A 70 17.53 20.36 67.38
C THR A 70 18.58 19.47 66.65
N GLY A 71 18.76 19.78 65.41
CA GLY A 71 20.11 20.15 64.99
C GLY A 71 20.72 19.38 63.85
N LYS A 72 20.69 19.98 62.75
CA LYS A 72 21.64 20.05 61.64
C LYS A 72 21.11 19.63 60.30
N GLN A 73 20.93 20.65 59.49
CA GLN A 73 20.71 20.58 58.04
C GLN A 73 21.90 19.90 57.36
N GLU A 74 21.64 18.81 56.66
CA GLU A 74 22.38 18.40 55.47
C GLU A 74 21.44 18.50 54.30
N GLU A 75 21.73 19.46 53.41
CA GLU A 75 21.05 19.64 52.13
C GLU A 75 21.26 18.40 51.24
N VAL A 76 20.29 17.50 51.22
CA VAL A 76 20.17 16.54 50.11
C VAL A 76 19.55 17.31 48.94
N LYS A 77 20.39 17.68 47.96
CA LYS A 77 19.96 18.19 46.67
C LYS A 77 19.00 17.20 46.04
N GLN A 78 17.71 17.48 46.12
CA GLN A 78 16.72 16.89 45.27
C GLN A 78 17.07 17.27 43.81
N GLU A 79 17.56 16.32 43.08
CA GLU A 79 17.66 16.35 41.63
C GLU A 79 16.24 16.56 41.09
N LYS A 80 15.93 17.78 40.68
CA LYS A 80 14.68 18.12 40.03
C LYS A 80 14.56 17.24 38.77
N GLU A 81 13.69 16.23 38.79
CA GLU A 81 13.17 15.63 37.60
C GLU A 81 12.69 16.74 36.67
N VAL A 82 13.42 16.94 35.59
CA VAL A 82 13.01 17.82 34.49
C VAL A 82 11.74 17.21 33.93
N PRO A 83 10.58 17.87 34.02
CA PRO A 83 9.37 17.32 33.44
C PRO A 83 9.63 17.16 31.95
N LYS A 84 9.57 15.92 31.46
CA LYS A 84 9.50 15.61 30.02
C LYS A 84 8.25 16.32 29.47
N LYS A 85 8.43 17.56 29.06
CA LYS A 85 7.43 18.35 28.36
C LYS A 85 7.13 17.60 27.07
N GLN A 86 6.18 16.67 27.15
CA GLN A 86 5.54 16.12 25.95
C GLN A 86 5.01 17.34 25.20
N MET A 87 5.62 17.61 24.06
CA MET A 87 5.23 18.68 23.16
C MET A 87 3.93 18.24 22.47
N SER A 88 2.84 18.22 23.26
CA SER A 88 1.49 18.22 22.75
C SER A 88 1.30 19.59 22.12
N MET A 89 0.99 19.62 20.83
CA MET A 89 0.57 20.86 20.19
C MET A 89 -0.59 21.47 20.98
N PRO A 90 -0.65 22.80 21.16
CA PRO A 90 -1.83 23.43 21.72
C PRO A 90 -3.01 23.20 20.76
N VAL A 91 -3.89 22.27 21.15
CA VAL A 91 -5.12 21.92 20.41
C VAL A 91 -6.26 22.86 20.84
N GLU A 92 -5.96 23.96 21.52
CA GLU A 92 -6.95 24.97 21.89
C GLU A 92 -7.55 25.58 20.62
N ASN A 93 -8.86 25.36 20.44
CA ASN A 93 -9.72 25.83 19.34
C ASN A 93 -9.66 25.09 18.00
N VAL A 94 -9.11 23.87 17.91
CA VAL A 94 -9.19 23.07 16.67
C VAL A 94 -10.40 22.15 16.72
N ASN A 95 -11.30 22.26 15.75
CA ASN A 95 -12.37 21.27 15.59
C ASN A 95 -11.78 19.99 14.96
N VAL A 96 -11.22 19.11 15.82
CA VAL A 96 -10.55 17.86 15.41
C VAL A 96 -11.46 17.00 14.53
N LYS A 97 -12.77 16.92 14.84
CA LYS A 97 -13.74 16.13 14.04
C LYS A 97 -13.86 16.65 12.62
N ALA A 98 -13.94 17.98 12.44
CA ALA A 98 -14.03 18.59 11.12
C ALA A 98 -12.74 18.42 10.32
N VAL A 99 -11.58 18.60 10.95
CA VAL A 99 -10.26 18.38 10.30
C VAL A 99 -10.15 16.94 9.83
N VAL A 100 -10.45 15.96 10.68
CA VAL A 100 -10.41 14.52 10.36
C VAL A 100 -11.37 14.19 9.22
N ALA A 101 -12.60 14.71 9.24
CA ALA A 101 -13.58 14.48 8.17
C ALA A 101 -13.09 15.02 6.82
N VAL A 102 -12.56 16.23 6.78
CA VAL A 102 -12.02 16.86 5.56
C VAL A 102 -10.80 16.10 5.03
N LEU A 103 -9.92 15.62 5.93
CA LEU A 103 -8.78 14.77 5.57
C LEU A 103 -9.22 13.46 4.91
N ILE A 104 -10.14 12.74 5.56
CA ILE A 104 -10.65 11.45 5.07
C ILE A 104 -11.33 11.63 3.72
N LEU A 105 -12.16 12.66 3.55
CA LEU A 105 -12.80 12.96 2.27
C LEU A 105 -11.80 13.28 1.17
N GLY A 106 -10.77 14.09 1.45
CA GLY A 106 -9.73 14.42 0.47
C GLY A 106 -8.93 13.19 0.04
N MET A 107 -8.55 12.33 0.99
CA MET A 107 -7.84 11.08 0.69
C MET A 107 -8.74 10.08 -0.04
N PHE A 108 -10.00 9.96 0.35
CA PHE A 108 -10.99 9.10 -0.32
C PHE A 108 -11.14 9.48 -1.79
N VAL A 109 -11.36 10.77 -2.08
CA VAL A 109 -11.54 11.26 -3.46
C VAL A 109 -10.27 11.08 -4.28
N SER A 110 -9.10 11.29 -3.69
CA SER A 110 -7.81 11.06 -4.35
C SER A 110 -7.60 9.59 -4.75
N ILE A 111 -7.94 8.65 -3.86
CA ILE A 111 -7.82 7.21 -4.15
C ILE A 111 -8.91 6.76 -5.13
N LEU A 112 -10.14 7.26 -4.97
CA LEU A 112 -11.24 6.98 -5.89
C LEU A 112 -10.86 7.39 -7.32
N ASN A 113 -10.29 8.58 -7.50
CA ASN A 113 -9.83 9.06 -8.81
C ASN A 113 -8.75 8.16 -9.44
N GLN A 114 -7.92 7.48 -8.64
CA GLN A 114 -6.93 6.54 -9.15
C GLN A 114 -7.58 5.29 -9.74
N THR A 115 -8.71 4.84 -9.20
CA THR A 115 -9.39 3.60 -9.61
C THR A 115 -10.41 3.81 -10.72
N ILE A 116 -10.99 5.00 -10.84
CA ILE A 116 -11.95 5.38 -11.89
C ILE A 116 -11.38 5.14 -13.29
N ILE A 117 -10.13 5.52 -13.52
CA ILE A 117 -9.50 5.48 -14.84
C ILE A 117 -9.37 4.06 -15.40
N ASN A 118 -9.24 3.04 -14.51
CA ASN A 118 -9.09 1.64 -14.95
C ASN A 118 -10.32 1.15 -15.73
N VAL A 119 -11.51 1.59 -15.33
CA VAL A 119 -12.78 1.23 -15.99
C VAL A 119 -13.08 2.16 -17.16
N ALA A 120 -12.62 3.42 -17.08
CA ALA A 120 -12.80 4.41 -18.14
C ALA A 120 -11.84 4.25 -19.32
N LEU A 121 -10.84 3.37 -19.22
CA LEU A 121 -9.78 3.24 -20.23
C LEU A 121 -10.34 2.93 -21.64
N PRO A 122 -11.23 1.92 -21.86
CA PRO A 122 -11.76 1.62 -23.18
C PRO A 122 -12.52 2.77 -23.84
N PRO A 123 -13.48 3.47 -23.20
CA PRO A 123 -14.12 4.65 -23.79
C PRO A 123 -13.12 5.77 -24.10
N LEU A 124 -12.09 6.00 -23.26
CA LEU A 124 -11.07 7.00 -23.54
C LEU A 124 -10.17 6.64 -24.72
N MET A 125 -9.88 5.35 -24.93
CA MET A 125 -9.16 4.88 -26.11
C MET A 125 -9.93 5.18 -27.38
N ASN A 126 -11.24 4.92 -27.38
CA ASN A 126 -12.12 5.20 -28.52
C ASN A 126 -12.26 6.72 -28.77
N GLU A 127 -12.47 7.51 -27.74
CA GLU A 127 -12.62 8.97 -27.82
C GLU A 127 -11.38 9.65 -28.39
N PHE A 128 -10.20 9.30 -27.87
CA PHE A 128 -8.95 9.92 -28.30
C PHE A 128 -8.25 9.20 -29.46
N ASN A 129 -8.83 8.10 -29.94
CA ASN A 129 -8.29 7.26 -31.01
C ASN A 129 -6.82 6.87 -30.77
N VAL A 130 -6.53 6.34 -29.55
CA VAL A 130 -5.20 5.92 -29.14
C VAL A 130 -5.13 4.43 -28.84
N SER A 131 -3.93 3.84 -28.99
CA SER A 131 -3.69 2.44 -28.66
C SER A 131 -3.82 2.18 -27.14
N THR A 132 -4.05 0.90 -26.78
CA THR A 132 -4.12 0.47 -25.37
C THR A 132 -2.85 0.84 -24.62
N SER A 133 -1.67 0.65 -25.21
CA SER A 133 -0.38 1.00 -24.60
C SER A 133 -0.25 2.50 -24.32
N THR A 134 -0.72 3.34 -25.27
CA THR A 134 -0.75 4.80 -25.07
C THR A 134 -1.73 5.20 -23.99
N ALA A 135 -2.94 4.64 -23.98
CA ALA A 135 -3.96 4.95 -22.99
C ALA A 135 -3.54 4.54 -21.57
N GLN A 136 -2.80 3.43 -21.44
CA GLN A 136 -2.28 2.94 -20.16
C GLN A 136 -1.35 3.95 -19.46
N TRP A 137 -0.74 4.88 -20.20
CA TRP A 137 0.02 5.99 -19.62
C TRP A 137 -0.80 6.90 -18.70
N LEU A 138 -2.12 6.97 -18.89
CA LEU A 138 -3.01 7.71 -17.97
C LEU A 138 -2.99 7.11 -16.54
N ILE A 139 -2.74 5.82 -16.42
CA ILE A 139 -2.61 5.10 -15.14
C ILE A 139 -1.16 5.15 -14.68
N THR A 140 -0.24 4.68 -15.51
CA THR A 140 1.18 4.55 -15.17
C THR A 140 1.82 5.91 -14.87
N GLY A 141 1.57 6.93 -15.71
CA GLY A 141 2.08 8.28 -15.50
C GLY A 141 1.58 8.91 -14.19
N PHE A 142 0.30 8.70 -13.84
CA PHE A 142 -0.24 9.13 -12.55
C PHE A 142 0.47 8.44 -11.38
N MET A 143 0.68 7.12 -11.45
CA MET A 143 1.37 6.35 -10.42
C MET A 143 2.83 6.75 -10.27
N LEU A 144 3.53 7.02 -11.39
CA LEU A 144 4.92 7.47 -11.38
C LEU A 144 5.07 8.83 -10.67
N VAL A 145 4.26 9.82 -11.06
CA VAL A 145 4.29 11.16 -10.45
C VAL A 145 3.94 11.08 -8.96
N ASN A 146 2.92 10.29 -8.60
CA ASN A 146 2.55 10.06 -7.22
C ASN A 146 3.72 9.42 -6.42
N GLY A 147 4.34 8.36 -6.96
CA GLY A 147 5.46 7.66 -6.32
C GLY A 147 6.70 8.55 -6.12
N ILE A 148 7.02 9.41 -7.10
CA ILE A 148 8.11 10.37 -7.03
C ILE A 148 7.90 11.40 -5.91
N LEU A 149 6.66 11.84 -5.70
CA LEU A 149 6.34 12.88 -4.72
C LEU A 149 6.32 12.39 -3.28
N VAL A 150 6.17 11.08 -3.05
CA VAL A 150 6.10 10.52 -1.70
C VAL A 150 7.36 10.79 -0.87
N PRO A 151 8.60 10.54 -1.32
CA PRO A 151 9.80 10.90 -0.56
C PRO A 151 9.95 12.42 -0.37
N ILE A 152 9.60 13.21 -1.39
CA ILE A 152 9.64 14.68 -1.35
C ILE A 152 8.67 15.23 -0.28
N SER A 153 7.59 14.51 -0.01
CA SER A 153 6.58 14.92 0.97
C SER A 153 7.13 15.09 2.40
N ALA A 154 8.15 14.32 2.80
CA ALA A 154 8.78 14.48 4.11
C ALA A 154 9.44 15.87 4.25
N PHE A 155 10.13 16.32 3.21
CA PHE A 155 10.67 17.68 3.15
C PHE A 155 9.54 18.72 3.14
N LEU A 156 8.51 18.52 2.32
CA LEU A 156 7.38 19.45 2.24
C LEU A 156 6.70 19.63 3.61
N VAL A 157 6.47 18.54 4.34
CA VAL A 157 5.87 18.56 5.68
C VAL A 157 6.78 19.28 6.69
N SER A 158 8.09 19.18 6.57
CA SER A 158 9.01 19.90 7.44
C SER A 158 9.08 21.41 7.13
N ARG A 159 8.88 21.81 5.87
CA ARG A 159 9.05 23.18 5.38
C ARG A 159 7.78 24.01 5.40
N PHE A 160 6.63 23.41 5.17
CA PHE A 160 5.33 24.08 5.04
C PHE A 160 4.33 23.60 6.10
N THR A 161 3.39 24.47 6.47
CA THR A 161 2.33 24.11 7.40
C THR A 161 1.35 23.10 6.75
N TYR A 162 0.75 22.23 7.55
CA TYR A 162 -0.25 21.27 7.11
C TYR A 162 -1.38 21.90 6.31
N ARG A 163 -1.86 23.08 6.74
CA ARG A 163 -2.88 23.86 6.02
C ARG A 163 -2.44 24.20 4.60
N LYS A 164 -1.25 24.78 4.44
CA LYS A 164 -0.74 25.18 3.11
C LYS A 164 -0.56 23.96 2.21
N LEU A 165 -0.01 22.87 2.74
CA LEU A 165 0.21 21.65 1.96
C LEU A 165 -1.10 20.99 1.54
N PHE A 166 -2.06 20.84 2.45
CA PHE A 166 -3.32 20.20 2.13
C PHE A 166 -4.14 21.02 1.12
N VAL A 167 -4.22 22.35 1.33
CA VAL A 167 -4.91 23.24 0.40
C VAL A 167 -4.24 23.24 -0.98
N ALA A 168 -2.91 23.34 -1.05
CA ALA A 168 -2.18 23.28 -2.30
C ALA A 168 -2.39 21.95 -3.03
N ALA A 169 -2.32 20.84 -2.30
CA ALA A 169 -2.54 19.50 -2.86
C ALA A 169 -3.97 19.35 -3.41
N MET A 170 -4.98 19.82 -2.67
CA MET A 170 -6.37 19.83 -3.14
C MET A 170 -6.57 20.76 -4.35
N LEU A 171 -5.89 21.90 -4.39
CA LEU A 171 -5.94 22.81 -5.57
C LEU A 171 -5.35 22.12 -6.80
N PHE A 172 -4.15 21.51 -6.71
CA PHE A 172 -3.59 20.73 -7.82
C PHE A 172 -4.54 19.64 -8.29
N PHE A 173 -5.11 18.89 -7.36
CA PHE A 173 -6.08 17.85 -7.68
C PHE A 173 -7.32 18.41 -8.39
N THR A 174 -7.89 19.50 -7.89
CA THR A 174 -9.08 20.14 -8.45
C THR A 174 -8.82 20.74 -9.83
N VAL A 175 -7.69 21.45 -10.00
CA VAL A 175 -7.29 22.02 -11.31
C VAL A 175 -7.02 20.89 -12.32
N GLY A 176 -6.32 19.83 -11.92
CA GLY A 176 -6.13 18.68 -12.78
C GLY A 176 -7.45 18.01 -13.16
N SER A 177 -8.42 17.95 -12.25
CA SER A 177 -9.74 17.37 -12.53
C SER A 177 -10.53 18.15 -13.57
N ILE A 178 -10.54 19.48 -13.53
CA ILE A 178 -11.24 20.27 -14.56
C ILE A 178 -10.54 20.18 -15.92
N ILE A 179 -9.19 20.12 -15.95
CA ILE A 179 -8.45 19.91 -17.20
C ILE A 179 -8.80 18.54 -17.81
N CYS A 180 -8.87 17.48 -17.00
CA CYS A 180 -9.32 16.17 -17.47
C CYS A 180 -10.76 16.20 -17.97
N ALA A 181 -11.67 16.86 -17.22
CA ALA A 181 -13.09 16.95 -17.58
C ALA A 181 -13.34 17.65 -18.92
N THR A 182 -12.51 18.64 -19.27
CA THR A 182 -12.62 19.45 -20.48
C THR A 182 -11.66 19.03 -21.59
N SER A 183 -10.96 17.88 -21.40
CA SER A 183 -9.95 17.45 -22.37
C SER A 183 -10.58 17.02 -23.70
N GLY A 184 -10.14 17.67 -24.79
CA GLY A 184 -10.53 17.32 -26.16
C GLY A 184 -9.48 16.46 -26.88
N ASN A 185 -8.36 16.14 -26.23
CA ASN A 185 -7.30 15.27 -26.77
C ASN A 185 -6.50 14.58 -25.66
N PHE A 186 -5.77 13.53 -26.05
CA PHE A 186 -4.98 12.72 -25.13
C PHE A 186 -3.93 13.52 -24.36
N THR A 187 -3.23 14.45 -25.02
CA THR A 187 -2.17 15.27 -24.38
C THR A 187 -2.73 16.15 -23.27
N MET A 188 -3.89 16.78 -23.49
CA MET A 188 -4.57 17.58 -22.46
C MET A 188 -5.04 16.71 -21.30
N MET A 189 -5.60 15.53 -21.59
CA MET A 189 -5.99 14.55 -20.58
C MET A 189 -4.79 14.11 -19.75
N MET A 190 -3.66 13.76 -20.37
CA MET A 190 -2.42 13.37 -19.69
C MET A 190 -1.87 14.51 -18.82
N THR A 191 -1.89 15.74 -19.32
CA THR A 191 -1.48 16.93 -18.54
C THR A 191 -2.34 17.08 -17.29
N GLY A 192 -3.67 16.96 -17.42
CA GLY A 192 -4.58 16.99 -16.29
C GLY A 192 -4.28 15.89 -15.27
N ARG A 193 -3.99 14.68 -15.74
CA ARG A 193 -3.62 13.52 -14.90
C ARG A 193 -2.31 13.76 -14.13
N VAL A 194 -1.29 14.33 -14.76
CA VAL A 194 -0.02 14.68 -14.09
C VAL A 194 -0.27 15.72 -12.99
N ILE A 195 -1.06 16.75 -13.27
CA ILE A 195 -1.41 17.77 -12.27
C ILE A 195 -2.22 17.17 -11.11
N GLN A 196 -3.19 16.28 -11.38
CA GLN A 196 -3.91 15.54 -10.35
C GLN A 196 -2.99 14.67 -9.49
N ALA A 197 -2.01 14.01 -10.12
CA ALA A 197 -1.05 13.15 -9.44
C ALA A 197 -0.15 13.93 -8.47
N VAL A 198 0.22 15.18 -8.81
CA VAL A 198 0.94 16.07 -7.88
C VAL A 198 0.12 16.31 -6.61
N GLY A 199 -1.17 16.59 -6.75
CA GLY A 199 -2.07 16.73 -5.60
C GLY A 199 -2.16 15.44 -4.78
N ALA A 200 -2.45 14.32 -5.43
CA ALA A 200 -2.62 13.01 -4.79
C ALA A 200 -1.37 12.55 -4.03
N GLY A 201 -0.18 12.72 -4.62
CA GLY A 201 1.10 12.31 -4.03
C GLY A 201 1.45 13.05 -2.73
N ILE A 202 0.96 14.28 -2.57
CA ILE A 202 1.13 15.07 -1.35
C ILE A 202 0.06 14.72 -0.31
N LEU A 203 -1.19 14.47 -0.71
CA LEU A 203 -2.32 14.27 0.20
C LEU A 203 -2.13 13.10 1.15
N MET A 204 -1.66 11.95 0.66
CA MET A 204 -1.51 10.74 1.46
C MET A 204 -0.49 10.89 2.60
N PRO A 205 0.78 11.28 2.34
CA PRO A 205 1.75 11.47 3.42
C PRO A 205 1.36 12.58 4.39
N VAL A 206 0.80 13.69 3.90
CA VAL A 206 0.35 14.80 4.74
C VAL A 206 -0.79 14.37 5.65
N GLY A 207 -1.80 13.69 5.10
CA GLY A 207 -2.93 13.18 5.88
C GLY A 207 -2.47 12.25 7.00
N MET A 208 -1.60 11.30 6.69
CA MET A 208 -1.05 10.37 7.66
C MET A 208 -0.23 11.06 8.76
N ASN A 209 0.59 12.05 8.39
CA ASN A 209 1.32 12.87 9.36
C ASN A 209 0.38 13.61 10.31
N ILE A 210 -0.69 14.20 9.78
CA ILE A 210 -1.69 14.91 10.59
C ILE A 210 -2.35 13.95 11.57
N PHE A 211 -2.75 12.75 11.14
CA PHE A 211 -3.32 11.74 12.04
C PHE A 211 -2.35 11.36 13.16
N MET A 212 -1.07 11.13 12.84
CA MET A 212 -0.05 10.77 13.82
C MET A 212 0.23 11.88 14.83
N THR A 213 0.02 13.15 14.46
CA THR A 213 0.25 14.30 15.33
C THR A 213 -1.00 14.70 16.13
N LEU A 214 -2.20 14.53 15.58
CA LEU A 214 -3.47 14.86 16.25
C LEU A 214 -3.83 13.87 17.35
N PHE A 215 -3.47 12.60 17.18
CA PHE A 215 -3.88 11.55 18.10
C PHE A 215 -2.70 11.08 18.98
N PRO A 216 -2.91 10.96 20.31
CA PRO A 216 -1.89 10.39 21.20
C PRO A 216 -1.66 8.91 20.86
N PRO A 217 -0.48 8.32 21.19
CA PRO A 217 -0.10 6.97 20.79
C PRO A 217 -1.16 5.88 21.08
N HIS A 218 -1.84 5.98 22.22
CA HIS A 218 -2.86 5.02 22.66
C HIS A 218 -4.22 5.13 21.92
N LYS A 219 -4.41 6.12 21.04
CA LYS A 219 -5.61 6.31 20.21
C LYS A 219 -5.29 6.30 18.71
N ARG A 220 -4.04 6.12 18.33
CA ARG A 220 -3.62 6.12 16.93
C ARG A 220 -4.16 4.94 16.17
N GLY A 221 -4.29 3.77 16.79
CA GLY A 221 -4.84 2.59 16.16
C GLY A 221 -6.26 2.82 15.65
N ALA A 222 -7.15 3.31 16.50
CA ALA A 222 -8.53 3.65 16.11
C ALA A 222 -8.59 4.75 15.04
N ALA A 223 -7.75 5.79 15.16
CA ALA A 223 -7.67 6.87 14.18
C ALA A 223 -7.17 6.39 12.82
N MET A 224 -6.12 5.58 12.80
CA MET A 224 -5.59 4.97 11.56
C MET A 224 -6.57 3.96 10.96
N GLY A 225 -7.34 3.24 11.79
CA GLY A 225 -8.43 2.40 11.31
C GLY A 225 -9.50 3.20 10.56
N LEU A 226 -9.83 4.41 11.02
CA LEU A 226 -10.75 5.31 10.32
C LEU A 226 -10.17 5.81 8.99
N LEU A 227 -8.87 6.10 8.93
CA LEU A 227 -8.17 6.40 7.68
C LEU A 227 -8.23 5.20 6.71
N GLY A 228 -8.11 3.98 7.25
CA GLY A 228 -8.23 2.74 6.48
C GLY A 228 -9.57 2.61 5.76
N VAL A 229 -10.66 3.13 6.33
CA VAL A 229 -11.97 3.16 5.65
C VAL A 229 -11.87 3.85 4.29
N ALA A 230 -11.29 5.04 4.24
CA ALA A 230 -11.14 5.78 2.97
C ALA A 230 -10.26 5.02 1.97
N MET A 231 -9.17 4.40 2.45
CA MET A 231 -8.21 3.70 1.60
C MET A 231 -8.77 2.41 0.98
N ILE A 232 -9.78 1.82 1.60
CA ILE A 232 -10.35 0.53 1.21
C ILE A 232 -11.65 0.72 0.43
N LEU A 233 -12.53 1.61 0.90
CA LEU A 233 -13.82 1.83 0.23
C LEU A 233 -13.66 2.51 -1.13
N ALA A 234 -12.69 3.41 -1.30
CA ALA A 234 -12.51 4.12 -2.55
C ALA A 234 -12.23 3.18 -3.73
N PRO A 235 -11.27 2.22 -3.67
CA PRO A 235 -11.07 1.26 -4.75
C PRO A 235 -12.25 0.31 -4.98
N ALA A 236 -13.03 0.02 -3.94
CA ALA A 236 -14.18 -0.87 -4.06
C ALA A 236 -15.38 -0.21 -4.75
N ILE A 237 -15.65 1.03 -4.40
CA ILE A 237 -16.75 1.80 -4.98
C ILE A 237 -16.41 2.31 -6.38
N GLY A 238 -15.12 2.57 -6.64
CA GLY A 238 -14.64 3.14 -7.90
C GLY A 238 -15.17 2.44 -9.15
N PRO A 239 -14.91 1.15 -9.36
CA PRO A 239 -15.37 0.44 -10.54
C PRO A 239 -16.88 0.46 -10.71
N THR A 240 -17.65 0.26 -9.64
CA THR A 240 -19.12 0.24 -9.67
C THR A 240 -19.70 1.60 -10.08
N VAL A 241 -19.23 2.69 -9.46
CA VAL A 241 -19.69 4.05 -9.80
C VAL A 241 -19.26 4.43 -11.21
N THR A 242 -18.03 4.09 -11.59
CA THR A 242 -17.49 4.39 -12.92
C THR A 242 -18.25 3.63 -14.00
N GLY A 243 -18.49 2.33 -13.80
CA GLY A 243 -19.27 1.51 -14.73
C GLY A 243 -20.66 2.10 -14.95
N TRP A 244 -21.37 2.44 -13.86
CA TRP A 244 -22.68 3.06 -13.94
C TRP A 244 -22.68 4.40 -14.69
N VAL A 245 -21.67 5.25 -14.43
CA VAL A 245 -21.56 6.55 -15.13
C VAL A 245 -21.28 6.35 -16.62
N ILE A 246 -20.38 5.45 -16.99
CA ILE A 246 -20.03 5.20 -18.39
C ILE A 246 -21.17 4.57 -19.19
N GLU A 247 -21.98 3.71 -18.57
CA GLU A 247 -23.15 3.09 -19.22
C GLU A 247 -24.29 4.09 -19.47
N ASN A 248 -24.46 5.07 -18.61
CA ASN A 248 -25.61 5.99 -18.65
C ASN A 248 -25.25 7.41 -19.09
N TYR A 249 -23.99 7.82 -19.00
CA TYR A 249 -23.51 9.19 -19.24
C TYR A 249 -22.15 9.19 -19.92
N SER A 250 -21.66 10.38 -20.22
CA SER A 250 -20.30 10.58 -20.74
C SER A 250 -19.24 10.43 -19.63
N TRP A 251 -18.05 9.89 -19.99
CA TRP A 251 -16.91 9.73 -19.09
C TRP A 251 -16.45 11.05 -18.43
N ASN A 252 -16.64 12.20 -19.10
CA ASN A 252 -16.30 13.54 -18.58
C ASN A 252 -16.98 13.82 -17.23
N LEU A 253 -18.22 13.31 -17.04
CA LEU A 253 -18.99 13.54 -15.81
C LEU A 253 -18.24 13.11 -14.56
N MET A 254 -17.44 12.05 -14.64
CA MET A 254 -16.63 11.58 -13.51
C MET A 254 -15.60 12.64 -13.08
N PHE A 255 -14.93 13.27 -14.02
CA PHE A 255 -13.95 14.32 -13.73
C PHE A 255 -14.60 15.62 -13.28
N TYR A 256 -15.79 15.97 -13.82
CA TYR A 256 -16.59 17.09 -13.30
C TYR A 256 -17.01 16.85 -11.84
N ALA A 257 -17.45 15.64 -11.51
CA ALA A 257 -17.77 15.28 -10.13
C ALA A 257 -16.54 15.42 -9.21
N MET A 258 -15.36 14.91 -9.64
CA MET A 258 -14.10 15.07 -8.90
C MET A 258 -13.72 16.55 -8.72
N PHE A 259 -13.94 17.39 -9.75
CA PHE A 259 -13.71 18.83 -9.67
C PHE A 259 -14.60 19.49 -8.61
N ILE A 260 -15.91 19.24 -8.64
CA ILE A 260 -16.88 19.84 -7.70
C ILE A 260 -16.56 19.41 -6.27
N ILE A 261 -16.35 18.10 -6.05
CA ILE A 261 -16.03 17.57 -4.72
C ILE A 261 -14.67 18.11 -4.23
N GLY A 262 -13.66 18.18 -5.12
CA GLY A 262 -12.35 18.75 -4.82
C GLY A 262 -12.43 20.22 -4.42
N LEU A 263 -13.29 20.99 -5.09
CA LEU A 263 -13.54 22.40 -4.80
C LEU A 263 -14.20 22.57 -3.42
N ILE A 264 -15.20 21.75 -3.10
CA ILE A 264 -15.87 21.75 -1.78
C ILE A 264 -14.85 21.43 -0.69
N ILE A 265 -14.03 20.38 -0.86
CA ILE A 265 -13.00 19.98 0.11
C ILE A 265 -11.97 21.09 0.28
N THR A 266 -11.57 21.76 -0.80
CA THR A 266 -10.66 22.90 -0.74
C THR A 266 -11.22 24.03 0.12
N PHE A 267 -12.48 24.40 -0.07
CA PHE A 267 -13.14 25.43 0.75
C PHE A 267 -13.27 25.00 2.22
N LEU A 268 -13.65 23.74 2.47
CA LEU A 268 -13.72 23.21 3.83
C LEU A 268 -12.33 23.21 4.50
N SER A 269 -11.28 22.91 3.75
CA SER A 269 -9.92 22.93 4.29
C SER A 269 -9.45 24.34 4.65
N LEU A 270 -9.80 25.33 3.85
CA LEU A 270 -9.51 26.73 4.17
C LEU A 270 -10.19 27.19 5.47
N LYS A 271 -11.39 26.65 5.77
CA LYS A 271 -12.16 27.01 6.98
C LYS A 271 -11.68 26.25 8.22
N PHE A 272 -11.44 24.94 8.12
CA PHE A 272 -11.24 24.07 9.29
C PHE A 272 -9.79 23.76 9.62
N PHE A 273 -8.83 23.91 8.66
CA PHE A 273 -7.44 23.63 8.92
C PHE A 273 -6.74 24.82 9.62
N THR A 274 -6.85 24.85 10.95
CA THR A 274 -6.21 25.85 11.81
C THR A 274 -5.00 25.30 12.58
N LEU A 275 -4.49 24.12 12.18
CA LEU A 275 -3.40 23.42 12.85
C LEU A 275 -2.10 24.23 12.77
N ALA A 276 -1.61 24.65 13.94
CA ALA A 276 -0.28 25.23 14.09
C ALA A 276 0.78 24.11 14.09
N GLN A 277 1.83 24.28 13.29
CA GLN A 277 2.96 23.35 13.21
C GLN A 277 4.26 24.15 13.20
N PRO A 278 5.27 23.76 13.98
CA PRO A 278 6.59 24.35 13.84
C PRO A 278 7.18 23.94 12.49
N VAL A 279 7.53 24.92 11.68
CA VAL A 279 8.17 24.71 10.36
C VAL A 279 9.66 24.98 10.48
N SER A 280 10.47 24.16 9.84
CA SER A 280 11.92 24.35 9.78
C SER A 280 12.32 25.08 8.50
N LYS A 281 13.43 25.83 8.56
CA LYS A 281 14.00 26.53 7.38
C LYS A 281 15.00 25.63 6.65
N THR A 282 14.72 24.33 6.52
CA THR A 282 15.59 23.40 5.77
C THR A 282 15.67 23.79 4.29
N LYS A 283 16.86 23.66 3.70
CA LYS A 283 17.09 23.88 2.25
C LYS A 283 16.71 22.61 1.49
N LEU A 284 16.14 22.78 0.31
CA LEU A 284 15.83 21.65 -0.57
C LEU A 284 17.13 21.02 -1.09
N ASP A 285 17.31 19.74 -0.91
CA ASP A 285 18.38 18.97 -1.55
C ASP A 285 17.95 18.59 -2.98
N ILE A 286 18.30 19.44 -3.96
CA ILE A 286 17.95 19.23 -5.37
C ILE A 286 18.52 17.91 -5.88
N PHE A 287 19.75 17.55 -5.48
CA PHE A 287 20.37 16.28 -5.90
C PHE A 287 19.59 15.09 -5.33
N GLY A 288 19.18 15.13 -4.06
CA GLY A 288 18.34 14.12 -3.44
C GLY A 288 16.97 13.98 -4.15
N VAL A 289 16.34 15.11 -4.52
CA VAL A 289 15.08 15.11 -5.28
C VAL A 289 15.26 14.47 -6.65
N VAL A 290 16.26 14.87 -7.42
CA VAL A 290 16.49 14.34 -8.77
C VAL A 290 16.84 12.86 -8.74
N SER A 291 17.76 12.44 -7.85
CA SER A 291 18.19 11.04 -7.74
C SER A 291 17.06 10.12 -7.25
N SER A 292 16.24 10.56 -6.27
CA SER A 292 15.06 9.81 -5.83
C SER A 292 13.98 9.73 -6.90
N SER A 293 13.76 10.82 -7.65
CA SER A 293 12.77 10.88 -8.73
C SER A 293 13.14 9.94 -9.88
N ILE A 294 14.39 9.99 -10.34
CA ILE A 294 14.89 9.07 -11.36
C ILE A 294 14.88 7.64 -10.83
N GLY A 295 15.38 7.42 -9.61
CA GLY A 295 15.47 6.11 -9.01
C GLY A 295 14.10 5.44 -8.86
N LEU A 296 13.14 6.08 -8.19
CA LEU A 296 11.80 5.55 -8.00
C LEU A 296 10.99 5.52 -9.30
N GLY A 297 11.08 6.58 -10.10
CA GLY A 297 10.35 6.65 -11.37
C GLY A 297 10.76 5.51 -12.32
N SER A 298 12.06 5.29 -12.51
CA SER A 298 12.56 4.20 -13.35
C SER A 298 12.24 2.81 -12.78
N LEU A 299 12.30 2.62 -11.45
CA LEU A 299 11.90 1.34 -10.83
C LEU A 299 10.42 1.05 -11.02
N LEU A 300 9.55 2.02 -10.71
CA LEU A 300 8.10 1.86 -10.84
C LEU A 300 7.70 1.62 -12.31
N TYR A 301 8.34 2.34 -13.24
CA TYR A 301 8.16 2.12 -14.68
C TYR A 301 8.62 0.73 -15.10
N GLY A 302 9.84 0.33 -14.72
CA GLY A 302 10.40 -0.99 -15.04
C GLY A 302 9.53 -2.14 -14.50
N PHE A 303 9.01 -2.04 -13.28
CA PHE A 303 8.08 -3.04 -12.74
C PHE A 303 6.71 -3.00 -13.42
N SER A 304 6.20 -1.84 -13.80
CA SER A 304 4.95 -1.75 -14.56
C SER A 304 5.05 -2.43 -15.91
N GLU A 305 6.14 -2.16 -16.65
CA GLU A 305 6.38 -2.78 -17.95
C GLU A 305 6.77 -4.26 -17.87
N ALA A 306 7.41 -4.70 -16.80
CA ALA A 306 7.71 -6.12 -16.59
C ALA A 306 6.47 -7.01 -16.47
N GLY A 307 5.33 -6.46 -16.04
CA GLY A 307 4.04 -7.14 -16.03
C GLY A 307 3.43 -7.29 -17.43
N ASN A 308 3.69 -6.35 -18.34
CA ASN A 308 3.15 -6.33 -19.71
C ASN A 308 4.10 -6.94 -20.73
N ASN A 309 5.41 -6.70 -20.55
CA ASN A 309 6.49 -7.15 -21.42
C ASN A 309 7.31 -8.26 -20.74
N SER A 310 8.29 -8.80 -21.44
CA SER A 310 9.23 -9.75 -20.82
C SER A 310 10.19 -9.05 -19.87
N TRP A 311 10.52 -9.68 -18.74
CA TRP A 311 11.55 -9.23 -17.80
C TRP A 311 12.95 -9.05 -18.43
N THR A 312 13.16 -9.68 -19.59
CA THR A 312 14.41 -9.61 -20.38
C THR A 312 14.36 -8.52 -21.45
N SER A 313 13.26 -7.80 -21.62
CA SER A 313 13.19 -6.71 -22.59
C SER A 313 14.17 -5.60 -22.21
N ALA A 314 14.78 -4.97 -23.22
CA ALA A 314 15.78 -3.92 -23.00
C ALA A 314 15.21 -2.75 -22.19
N GLU A 315 13.96 -2.39 -22.41
CA GLU A 315 13.25 -1.31 -21.69
C GLU A 315 13.13 -1.61 -20.20
N VAL A 316 12.73 -2.83 -19.82
CA VAL A 316 12.60 -3.26 -18.42
C VAL A 316 13.97 -3.30 -17.75
N VAL A 317 14.96 -3.94 -18.38
CA VAL A 317 16.30 -4.10 -17.81
C VAL A 317 16.98 -2.74 -17.61
N ILE A 318 16.95 -1.87 -18.63
CA ILE A 318 17.55 -0.52 -18.56
C ILE A 318 16.86 0.30 -17.48
N SER A 319 15.53 0.28 -17.42
CA SER A 319 14.76 1.03 -16.43
C SER A 319 15.06 0.57 -15.00
N LEU A 320 15.17 -0.75 -14.77
CA LEU A 320 15.52 -1.30 -13.45
C LEU A 320 16.96 -0.93 -13.06
N ILE A 321 17.93 -0.99 -13.99
CA ILE A 321 19.31 -0.59 -13.74
C ILE A 321 19.39 0.90 -13.37
N ILE A 322 18.75 1.79 -14.15
CA ILE A 322 18.69 3.23 -13.87
C ILE A 322 18.03 3.47 -12.51
N GLY A 323 16.95 2.74 -12.23
CA GLY A 323 16.25 2.81 -10.96
C GLY A 323 17.11 2.46 -9.76
N VAL A 324 17.85 1.35 -9.84
CA VAL A 324 18.78 0.89 -8.79
C VAL A 324 19.92 1.90 -8.59
N ILE A 325 20.54 2.38 -9.68
CA ILE A 325 21.60 3.38 -9.61
C ILE A 325 21.08 4.68 -9.00
N GLY A 326 19.92 5.17 -9.43
CA GLY A 326 19.29 6.38 -8.91
C GLY A 326 19.00 6.29 -7.41
N LEU A 327 18.44 5.14 -6.94
CA LEU A 327 18.22 4.91 -5.51
C LEU A 327 19.52 4.76 -4.72
N ALA A 328 20.54 4.11 -5.28
CA ALA A 328 21.84 4.00 -4.62
C ALA A 328 22.48 5.38 -4.43
N LEU A 329 22.41 6.26 -5.44
CA LEU A 329 22.87 7.64 -5.35
C LEU A 329 22.04 8.45 -4.32
N PHE A 330 20.71 8.26 -4.28
CA PHE A 330 19.85 8.88 -3.30
C PHE A 330 20.21 8.45 -1.87
N ILE A 331 20.36 7.13 -1.62
CA ILE A 331 20.74 6.61 -0.31
C ILE A 331 22.14 7.12 0.09
N TRP A 332 23.09 7.13 -0.84
CA TRP A 332 24.43 7.69 -0.58
C TRP A 332 24.33 9.16 -0.18
N ARG A 333 23.54 9.95 -0.89
CA ARG A 333 23.33 11.37 -0.61
C ARG A 333 22.72 11.57 0.76
N GLU A 334 21.65 10.85 1.11
CA GLU A 334 20.97 10.95 2.41
C GLU A 334 21.84 10.54 3.60
N LEU A 335 22.83 9.68 3.38
CA LEU A 335 23.80 9.26 4.40
C LEU A 335 24.93 10.28 4.60
N THR A 336 25.23 11.09 3.57
CA THR A 336 26.38 12.01 3.57
C THR A 336 26.00 13.47 3.83
N THR A 337 24.77 13.87 3.53
CA THR A 337 24.28 15.24 3.71
C THR A 337 23.76 15.50 5.12
N ASP A 338 23.92 16.74 5.59
CA ASP A 338 23.30 17.21 6.83
C ASP A 338 21.85 17.64 6.62
N ASN A 339 21.51 18.13 5.43
CA ASN A 339 20.15 18.53 5.05
C ASN A 339 19.40 17.35 4.42
N LYS A 340 19.01 16.38 5.23
CA LYS A 340 18.34 15.17 4.78
C LYS A 340 16.91 15.45 4.32
N MET A 341 16.57 14.99 3.12
CA MET A 341 15.20 14.99 2.64
C MET A 341 14.40 13.84 3.28
N LEU A 342 15.02 12.67 3.38
CA LEU A 342 14.46 11.48 4.03
C LEU A 342 15.47 10.94 5.05
N ASP A 343 15.25 11.14 6.35
CA ASP A 343 16.18 10.64 7.35
C ASP A 343 16.10 9.12 7.51
N LEU A 344 17.11 8.43 6.96
CA LEU A 344 17.23 6.97 7.02
C LEU A 344 17.49 6.45 8.45
N GLN A 345 17.60 7.33 9.46
CA GLN A 345 17.68 6.90 10.85
C GLN A 345 16.42 6.15 11.31
N VAL A 346 15.30 6.25 10.60
CA VAL A 346 14.10 5.44 10.84
C VAL A 346 14.40 3.94 10.86
N PHE A 347 15.38 3.48 10.08
CA PHE A 347 15.81 2.07 10.04
C PHE A 347 16.62 1.63 11.27
N LYS A 348 17.04 2.55 12.15
CA LYS A 348 17.65 2.20 13.44
C LYS A 348 16.64 1.63 14.44
N TYR A 349 15.37 1.82 14.20
CA TYR A 349 14.28 1.32 15.04
C TYR A 349 13.82 -0.05 14.52
N PRO A 350 14.19 -1.16 15.20
CA PRO A 350 13.95 -2.50 14.68
C PRO A 350 12.46 -2.78 14.49
N VAL A 351 11.60 -2.33 15.38
CA VAL A 351 10.15 -2.50 15.26
C VAL A 351 9.62 -1.83 14.00
N PHE A 352 10.06 -0.60 13.69
CA PHE A 352 9.68 0.08 12.45
C PHE A 352 10.16 -0.70 11.22
N THR A 353 11.39 -1.18 11.21
CA THR A 353 11.97 -1.91 10.08
C THR A 353 11.24 -3.24 9.85
N PHE A 354 10.96 -4.00 10.92
CA PHE A 354 10.18 -5.24 10.81
C PHE A 354 8.77 -5.00 10.29
N THR A 355 8.07 -4.01 10.83
CA THR A 355 6.72 -3.68 10.36
C THR A 355 6.71 -3.16 8.92
N LEU A 356 7.76 -2.48 8.47
CA LEU A 356 7.93 -2.04 7.10
C LEU A 356 8.04 -3.23 6.13
N VAL A 357 8.87 -4.23 6.47
CA VAL A 357 9.06 -5.44 5.67
C VAL A 357 7.77 -6.26 5.60
N ILE A 358 7.12 -6.51 6.74
CA ILE A 358 5.84 -7.23 6.79
C ILE A 358 4.78 -6.49 5.97
N ASN A 359 4.69 -5.15 6.13
CA ASN A 359 3.75 -4.34 5.36
C ASN A 359 4.02 -4.40 3.85
N ALA A 360 5.29 -4.47 3.43
CA ALA A 360 5.65 -4.64 2.02
C ALA A 360 5.15 -6.00 1.48
N ILE A 361 5.41 -7.10 2.19
CA ILE A 361 4.95 -8.45 1.79
C ILE A 361 3.43 -8.52 1.71
N VAL A 362 2.73 -8.02 2.73
CA VAL A 362 1.27 -7.95 2.77
C VAL A 362 0.71 -7.10 1.61
N THR A 363 1.38 -5.98 1.30
CA THR A 363 1.00 -5.12 0.18
C THR A 363 1.16 -5.83 -1.15
N MET A 364 2.25 -6.58 -1.37
CA MET A 364 2.44 -7.38 -2.59
C MET A 364 1.30 -8.39 -2.78
N ALA A 365 0.93 -9.13 -1.73
CA ALA A 365 -0.16 -10.08 -1.76
C ALA A 365 -1.53 -9.40 -1.98
N LEU A 366 -1.75 -8.21 -1.39
CA LEU A 366 -2.98 -7.44 -1.54
C LEU A 366 -3.20 -6.98 -2.98
N PHE A 367 -2.19 -6.32 -3.57
CA PHE A 367 -2.30 -5.77 -4.93
C PHE A 367 -2.49 -6.87 -5.97
N GLY A 368 -1.83 -8.02 -5.80
CA GLY A 368 -2.06 -9.17 -6.65
C GLY A 368 -3.50 -9.65 -6.62
N GLY A 369 -4.08 -9.82 -5.42
CA GLY A 369 -5.47 -10.22 -5.29
C GLY A 369 -6.47 -9.19 -5.83
N MET A 370 -6.17 -7.90 -5.70
CA MET A 370 -6.99 -6.82 -6.27
C MET A 370 -7.03 -6.84 -7.81
N LEU A 371 -5.99 -7.38 -8.45
CA LEU A 371 -5.90 -7.45 -9.90
C LEU A 371 -6.40 -8.78 -10.45
N LEU A 372 -5.98 -9.91 -9.86
CA LEU A 372 -6.27 -11.24 -10.36
C LEU A 372 -7.77 -11.57 -10.32
N LEU A 373 -8.47 -11.16 -9.26
CA LEU A 373 -9.87 -11.48 -9.11
C LEU A 373 -10.79 -10.76 -10.13
N PRO A 374 -10.64 -9.45 -10.39
CA PRO A 374 -11.34 -8.80 -11.50
C PRO A 374 -11.00 -9.38 -12.87
N VAL A 375 -9.74 -9.78 -13.14
CA VAL A 375 -9.34 -10.43 -14.40
C VAL A 375 -10.08 -11.75 -14.56
N TYR A 376 -10.15 -12.58 -13.52
CA TYR A 376 -10.94 -13.83 -13.55
C TYR A 376 -12.41 -13.56 -13.81
N LEU A 377 -13.04 -12.62 -13.08
CA LEU A 377 -14.46 -12.32 -13.21
C LEU A 377 -14.82 -11.77 -14.60
N GLN A 378 -14.07 -10.79 -15.09
CA GLN A 378 -14.40 -10.06 -16.31
C GLN A 378 -13.93 -10.80 -17.57
N ASN A 379 -12.65 -11.20 -17.63
CA ASN A 379 -12.08 -11.75 -18.85
C ASN A 379 -12.41 -13.23 -19.07
N ILE A 380 -12.64 -14.00 -18.00
CA ILE A 380 -12.87 -15.44 -18.09
C ILE A 380 -14.34 -15.78 -17.87
N ARG A 381 -14.94 -15.26 -16.79
CA ARG A 381 -16.35 -15.52 -16.45
C ARG A 381 -17.33 -14.62 -17.24
N GLY A 382 -16.83 -13.56 -17.89
CA GLY A 382 -17.64 -12.64 -18.68
C GLY A 382 -18.54 -11.71 -17.88
N PHE A 383 -18.24 -11.50 -16.59
CA PHE A 383 -18.98 -10.54 -15.77
C PHE A 383 -18.70 -9.11 -16.23
N THR A 384 -19.73 -8.28 -16.18
CA THR A 384 -19.57 -6.85 -16.40
C THR A 384 -18.72 -6.21 -15.30
N PRO A 385 -18.10 -5.05 -15.54
CA PRO A 385 -17.38 -4.31 -14.49
C PRO A 385 -18.26 -4.00 -13.27
N ILE A 386 -19.56 -3.74 -13.47
CA ILE A 386 -20.53 -3.50 -12.39
C ILE A 386 -20.74 -4.77 -11.57
N GLU A 387 -21.01 -5.92 -12.20
CA GLU A 387 -21.19 -7.18 -11.50
C GLU A 387 -19.96 -7.59 -10.71
N SER A 388 -18.75 -7.41 -11.28
CA SER A 388 -17.48 -7.62 -10.58
C SER A 388 -17.32 -6.67 -9.39
N GLY A 389 -17.69 -5.40 -9.54
CA GLY A 389 -17.68 -4.40 -8.47
C GLY A 389 -18.64 -4.77 -7.35
N LEU A 390 -19.86 -5.19 -7.68
CA LEU A 390 -20.88 -5.61 -6.71
C LEU A 390 -20.47 -6.86 -5.93
N LEU A 391 -19.73 -7.80 -6.56
CA LEU A 391 -19.17 -8.97 -5.88
C LEU A 391 -18.13 -8.57 -4.83
N LEU A 392 -17.28 -7.60 -5.14
CA LEU A 392 -16.18 -7.16 -4.27
C LEU A 392 -16.65 -6.16 -3.19
N LEU A 393 -17.79 -5.51 -3.41
CA LEU A 393 -18.30 -4.44 -2.54
C LEU A 393 -18.54 -4.89 -1.08
N PRO A 394 -19.21 -6.04 -0.80
CA PRO A 394 -19.47 -6.48 0.58
C PRO A 394 -18.20 -6.71 1.38
N GLY A 395 -17.20 -7.36 0.80
CA GLY A 395 -15.91 -7.58 1.47
C GLY A 395 -15.19 -6.27 1.77
N SER A 396 -15.21 -5.33 0.85
CA SER A 396 -14.60 -4.01 1.04
C SER A 396 -15.34 -3.17 2.08
N LEU A 397 -16.67 -3.23 2.12
CA LEU A 397 -17.48 -2.59 3.18
C LEU A 397 -17.13 -3.17 4.55
N ILE A 398 -17.06 -4.50 4.67
CA ILE A 398 -16.69 -5.17 5.92
C ILE A 398 -15.28 -4.77 6.33
N MET A 399 -14.32 -4.76 5.40
CA MET A 399 -12.95 -4.32 5.68
C MET A 399 -12.92 -2.87 6.18
N GLY A 400 -13.73 -1.98 5.60
CA GLY A 400 -13.88 -0.60 6.05
C GLY A 400 -14.44 -0.50 7.46
N ILE A 401 -15.53 -1.21 7.76
CA ILE A 401 -16.16 -1.23 9.10
C ILE A 401 -15.21 -1.86 10.13
N MET A 402 -14.51 -2.91 9.78
CA MET A 402 -13.55 -3.59 10.65
C MET A 402 -12.28 -2.78 10.91
N GLY A 403 -11.93 -1.81 10.07
CA GLY A 403 -10.75 -0.97 10.25
C GLY A 403 -10.69 -0.27 11.63
N PRO A 404 -11.70 0.53 12.01
CA PRO A 404 -11.77 1.14 13.35
C PRO A 404 -11.86 0.11 14.49
N VAL A 405 -12.49 -1.05 14.27
CA VAL A 405 -12.56 -2.14 15.25
C VAL A 405 -11.17 -2.74 15.46
N ALA A 406 -10.47 -3.09 14.39
CA ALA A 406 -9.09 -3.59 14.42
C ALA A 406 -8.14 -2.57 15.07
N GLY A 407 -8.33 -1.27 14.78
CA GLY A 407 -7.58 -0.20 15.41
C GLY A 407 -7.78 -0.11 16.93
N LYS A 408 -9.02 -0.24 17.42
CA LYS A 408 -9.31 -0.30 18.86
C LYS A 408 -8.74 -1.56 19.52
N LEU A 409 -8.84 -2.70 18.84
CA LEU A 409 -8.24 -3.96 19.33
C LEU A 409 -6.72 -3.85 19.38
N PHE A 410 -6.10 -3.20 18.40
CA PHE A 410 -4.66 -2.91 18.40
C PHE A 410 -4.27 -2.03 19.59
N ASP A 411 -5.03 -0.96 19.86
CA ASP A 411 -4.76 -0.06 20.99
C ASP A 411 -4.86 -0.79 22.34
N LYS A 412 -5.68 -1.86 22.43
CA LYS A 412 -5.89 -2.64 23.66
C LYS A 412 -4.94 -3.84 23.81
N TYR A 413 -4.72 -4.61 22.74
CA TYR A 413 -4.01 -5.91 22.78
C TYR A 413 -2.65 -5.87 22.07
N GLY A 414 -2.33 -4.80 21.38
CA GLY A 414 -1.11 -4.68 20.57
C GLY A 414 -1.19 -5.40 19.23
N ILE A 415 -0.04 -5.41 18.50
CA ILE A 415 0.01 -5.94 17.13
C ILE A 415 0.07 -7.46 17.04
N ARG A 416 0.75 -8.14 17.97
CA ARG A 416 1.06 -9.57 17.85
C ARG A 416 -0.16 -10.47 17.62
N PRO A 417 -1.21 -10.46 18.50
CA PRO A 417 -2.37 -11.32 18.30
C PRO A 417 -3.15 -10.98 17.03
N LEU A 418 -3.26 -9.69 16.69
CA LEU A 418 -3.97 -9.25 15.51
C LEU A 418 -3.27 -9.70 14.22
N ALA A 419 -1.94 -9.57 14.17
CA ALA A 419 -1.16 -9.99 13.01
C ALA A 419 -1.29 -11.51 12.78
N ILE A 420 -1.17 -12.33 13.85
CA ILE A 420 -1.28 -13.79 13.74
C ILE A 420 -2.67 -14.19 13.23
N ILE A 421 -3.75 -13.68 13.86
CA ILE A 421 -5.13 -14.00 13.48
C ILE A 421 -5.40 -13.49 12.06
N GLY A 422 -5.02 -12.25 11.78
CA GLY A 422 -5.26 -11.64 10.47
C GLY A 422 -4.51 -12.35 9.35
N LEU A 423 -3.23 -12.73 9.54
CA LEU A 423 -2.45 -13.49 8.56
C LEU A 423 -3.04 -14.89 8.35
N ALA A 424 -3.42 -15.60 9.43
CA ALA A 424 -4.04 -16.92 9.32
C ALA A 424 -5.33 -16.86 8.48
N ILE A 425 -6.23 -15.91 8.77
CA ILE A 425 -7.48 -15.74 8.03
C ILE A 425 -7.19 -15.35 6.56
N THR A 426 -6.26 -14.42 6.32
CA THR A 426 -5.93 -13.96 4.98
C THR A 426 -5.29 -15.08 4.15
N THR A 427 -4.37 -15.85 4.74
CA THR A 427 -3.71 -16.98 4.08
C THR A 427 -4.72 -18.06 3.71
N TYR A 428 -5.62 -18.43 4.65
CA TYR A 428 -6.68 -19.39 4.40
C TYR A 428 -7.60 -18.94 3.25
N ALA A 429 -8.13 -17.73 3.31
CA ALA A 429 -9.03 -17.21 2.28
C ALA A 429 -8.32 -17.02 0.92
N THR A 430 -7.03 -16.67 0.91
CA THR A 430 -6.25 -16.57 -0.34
C THR A 430 -6.00 -17.97 -0.91
N TYR A 431 -5.83 -18.98 -0.06
CA TYR A 431 -5.72 -20.38 -0.48
C TYR A 431 -7.02 -20.88 -1.13
N GLU A 432 -8.20 -20.50 -0.65
CA GLU A 432 -9.47 -20.88 -1.31
C GLU A 432 -9.55 -20.33 -2.75
N PHE A 433 -8.97 -19.17 -3.04
CA PHE A 433 -8.87 -18.66 -4.41
C PHE A 433 -7.94 -19.47 -5.33
N THR A 434 -7.16 -20.41 -4.83
CA THR A 434 -6.40 -21.36 -5.69
C THR A 434 -7.28 -22.45 -6.32
N LYS A 435 -8.55 -22.55 -5.91
CA LYS A 435 -9.50 -23.56 -6.35
C LYS A 435 -10.57 -23.00 -7.30
N LEU A 436 -10.35 -21.81 -7.86
CA LEU A 436 -11.30 -21.20 -8.79
C LEU A 436 -11.48 -22.07 -10.04
N SER A 437 -12.72 -22.18 -10.51
CA SER A 437 -13.10 -22.94 -11.69
C SER A 437 -14.12 -22.16 -12.52
N MET A 438 -14.48 -22.68 -13.71
CA MET A 438 -15.56 -22.08 -14.52
C MET A 438 -16.91 -22.08 -13.80
N ASP A 439 -17.15 -23.05 -12.91
CA ASP A 439 -18.42 -23.30 -12.24
C ASP A 439 -18.48 -22.80 -10.79
N THR A 440 -17.40 -22.16 -10.31
CA THR A 440 -17.38 -21.64 -8.93
C THR A 440 -18.54 -20.67 -8.71
N PRO A 441 -19.46 -20.94 -7.75
CA PRO A 441 -20.61 -20.09 -7.51
C PRO A 441 -20.23 -18.67 -7.09
N TYR A 442 -21.00 -17.68 -7.53
CA TYR A 442 -20.85 -16.27 -7.19
C TYR A 442 -20.77 -16.06 -5.67
N SER A 443 -21.63 -16.76 -4.91
CA SER A 443 -21.69 -16.67 -3.45
C SER A 443 -20.42 -17.17 -2.77
N VAL A 444 -19.75 -18.18 -3.31
CA VAL A 444 -18.50 -18.73 -2.75
C VAL A 444 -17.39 -17.70 -2.92
N ILE A 445 -17.21 -17.16 -4.13
CA ILE A 445 -16.19 -16.14 -4.41
C ILE A 445 -16.39 -14.91 -3.52
N MET A 446 -17.65 -14.46 -3.35
CA MET A 446 -18.00 -13.35 -2.50
C MET A 446 -17.69 -13.62 -1.02
N THR A 447 -18.01 -14.85 -0.53
CA THR A 447 -17.75 -15.24 0.86
C THR A 447 -16.25 -15.30 1.15
N ASP A 448 -15.46 -15.90 0.26
CA ASP A 448 -14.01 -16.00 0.39
C ASP A 448 -13.36 -14.60 0.37
N TYR A 449 -13.87 -13.69 -0.47
CA TYR A 449 -13.42 -12.30 -0.50
C TYR A 449 -13.77 -11.55 0.79
N ILE A 450 -14.94 -11.80 1.39
CA ILE A 450 -15.34 -11.25 2.69
C ILE A 450 -14.40 -11.75 3.79
N ILE A 451 -14.15 -13.06 3.86
CA ILE A 451 -13.26 -13.67 4.86
C ILE A 451 -11.85 -13.08 4.74
N ARG A 452 -11.32 -13.01 3.51
CA ARG A 452 -10.03 -12.38 3.24
C ARG A 452 -9.99 -10.93 3.70
N SER A 453 -11.03 -10.17 3.45
CA SER A 453 -11.14 -8.75 3.81
C SER A 453 -11.15 -8.54 5.33
N ILE A 454 -11.78 -9.44 6.10
CA ILE A 454 -11.72 -9.45 7.57
C ILE A 454 -10.29 -9.66 8.03
N GLY A 455 -9.59 -10.67 7.50
CA GLY A 455 -8.19 -10.94 7.83
C GLY A 455 -7.29 -9.73 7.56
N MET A 456 -7.41 -9.14 6.38
CA MET A 456 -6.64 -7.96 5.97
C MET A 456 -6.88 -6.73 6.85
N SER A 457 -8.09 -6.55 7.39
CA SER A 457 -8.40 -5.44 8.29
C SER A 457 -7.61 -5.50 9.59
N PHE A 458 -7.32 -6.71 10.11
CA PHE A 458 -6.51 -6.90 11.32
C PHE A 458 -5.01 -6.66 11.10
N ILE A 459 -4.55 -6.62 9.85
CA ILE A 459 -3.13 -6.51 9.52
C ILE A 459 -2.77 -5.10 9.08
N MET A 460 -3.44 -4.58 8.04
CA MET A 460 -2.96 -3.47 7.23
C MET A 460 -2.72 -2.18 8.05
N MET A 461 -3.73 -1.70 8.77
CA MET A 461 -3.61 -0.48 9.57
C MET A 461 -2.87 -0.69 10.90
N PRO A 462 -3.10 -1.78 11.66
CA PRO A 462 -2.38 -2.05 12.89
C PRO A 462 -0.87 -2.21 12.70
N ILE A 463 -0.38 -2.91 11.66
CA ILE A 463 1.06 -3.05 11.39
C ILE A 463 1.70 -1.70 11.10
N MET A 464 1.05 -0.89 10.24
CA MET A 464 1.51 0.44 9.91
C MET A 464 1.59 1.35 11.14
N THR A 465 0.56 1.31 12.00
CA THR A 465 0.50 2.09 13.24
C THR A 465 1.56 1.64 14.24
N ALA A 466 1.80 0.32 14.38
CA ALA A 466 2.81 -0.23 15.26
C ALA A 466 4.21 0.26 14.88
N GLY A 467 4.55 0.24 13.60
CA GLY A 467 5.81 0.77 13.10
C GLY A 467 5.98 2.25 13.38
N MET A 468 4.95 3.03 13.12
CA MET A 468 4.99 4.49 13.35
C MET A 468 5.08 4.85 14.84
N ASN A 469 4.43 4.09 15.73
CA ASN A 469 4.49 4.31 17.17
C ASN A 469 5.89 4.02 17.77
N ALA A 470 6.72 3.24 17.07
CA ALA A 470 8.10 2.98 17.48
C ALA A 470 9.05 4.15 17.18
N LEU A 471 8.62 5.14 16.39
CA LEU A 471 9.45 6.27 16.00
C LEU A 471 9.25 7.48 16.94
N PRO A 472 10.32 8.24 17.24
CA PRO A 472 10.19 9.53 17.90
C PRO A 472 9.45 10.51 16.99
N MET A 473 8.77 11.51 17.61
CA MET A 473 7.95 12.49 16.88
C MET A 473 8.70 13.21 15.74
N LYS A 474 9.99 13.46 15.92
CA LYS A 474 10.85 14.11 14.90
C LYS A 474 11.01 13.28 13.63
N LEU A 475 10.90 11.95 13.71
CA LEU A 475 11.07 11.03 12.60
C LEU A 475 9.73 10.56 11.97
N ILE A 476 8.58 10.97 12.50
CA ILE A 476 7.27 10.54 11.99
C ILE A 476 7.10 10.91 10.52
N SER A 477 7.45 12.13 10.10
CA SER A 477 7.33 12.54 8.70
C SER A 477 8.19 11.69 7.77
N HIS A 478 9.42 11.37 8.19
CA HIS A 478 10.33 10.51 7.43
C HIS A 478 9.85 9.05 7.42
N GLY A 479 9.35 8.56 8.56
CA GLY A 479 8.74 7.23 8.67
C GLY A 479 7.51 7.08 7.78
N THR A 480 6.63 8.09 7.74
CA THR A 480 5.45 8.11 6.87
C THR A 480 5.83 8.07 5.39
N ALA A 481 6.80 8.89 4.98
CA ALA A 481 7.30 8.89 3.61
C ALA A 481 7.93 7.54 3.25
N THR A 482 8.78 6.97 4.13
CA THR A 482 9.40 5.65 3.93
C THR A 482 8.35 4.55 3.78
N GLN A 483 7.32 4.53 4.63
CA GLN A 483 6.23 3.55 4.56
C GLN A 483 5.42 3.65 3.27
N ASN A 484 5.05 4.87 2.86
CA ASN A 484 4.31 5.06 1.61
C ASN A 484 5.16 4.72 0.38
N THR A 485 6.45 5.07 0.36
CA THR A 485 7.38 4.66 -0.71
C THR A 485 7.50 3.15 -0.78
N SER A 486 7.73 2.49 0.37
CA SER A 486 7.81 1.02 0.44
C SER A 486 6.53 0.36 -0.07
N ARG A 487 5.36 0.88 0.31
CA ARG A 487 4.06 0.38 -0.15
C ARG A 487 3.89 0.52 -1.66
N GLN A 488 4.29 1.66 -2.24
CA GLN A 488 4.19 1.90 -3.68
C GLN A 488 5.09 0.94 -4.47
N VAL A 489 6.34 0.80 -4.03
CA VAL A 489 7.31 -0.12 -4.65
C VAL A 489 6.85 -1.57 -4.49
N ALA A 490 6.45 -1.98 -3.29
CA ALA A 490 5.97 -3.33 -3.02
C ALA A 490 4.70 -3.66 -3.84
N GLY A 491 3.77 -2.70 -3.98
CA GLY A 491 2.59 -2.86 -4.82
C GLY A 491 2.95 -3.11 -6.28
N SER A 492 3.85 -2.30 -6.85
CA SER A 492 4.31 -2.45 -8.24
C SER A 492 5.02 -3.79 -8.46
N ILE A 493 5.90 -4.18 -7.55
CA ILE A 493 6.61 -5.48 -7.62
C ILE A 493 5.62 -6.65 -7.52
N GLY A 494 4.71 -6.60 -6.54
CA GLY A 494 3.72 -7.65 -6.33
C GLY A 494 2.82 -7.85 -7.56
N THR A 495 2.35 -6.74 -8.13
CA THR A 495 1.57 -6.75 -9.36
C THR A 495 2.37 -7.35 -10.51
N ALA A 496 3.60 -6.89 -10.76
CA ALA A 496 4.44 -7.39 -11.83
C ALA A 496 4.73 -8.90 -11.71
N ILE A 497 5.11 -9.36 -10.52
CA ILE A 497 5.39 -10.78 -10.27
C ILE A 497 4.15 -11.64 -10.51
N LEU A 498 2.99 -11.25 -9.96
CA LEU A 498 1.79 -12.08 -10.04
C LEU A 498 1.17 -12.09 -11.45
N ILE A 499 1.24 -10.97 -12.20
CA ILE A 499 0.84 -10.95 -13.62
C ILE A 499 1.79 -11.85 -14.44
N THR A 500 3.10 -11.72 -14.25
CA THR A 500 4.08 -12.54 -14.97
C THR A 500 3.84 -14.02 -14.70
N LEU A 501 3.65 -14.41 -13.44
CA LEU A 501 3.35 -15.79 -13.07
C LEU A 501 2.06 -16.28 -13.71
N MET A 502 0.99 -15.50 -13.61
CA MET A 502 -0.29 -15.81 -14.25
C MET A 502 -0.10 -16.04 -15.77
N THR A 503 0.59 -15.13 -16.46
CA THR A 503 0.78 -15.22 -17.92
C THR A 503 1.65 -16.41 -18.32
N GLN A 504 2.77 -16.63 -17.62
CA GLN A 504 3.68 -17.74 -17.90
C GLN A 504 3.02 -19.10 -17.62
N GLN A 505 2.31 -19.23 -16.51
CA GLN A 505 1.61 -20.45 -16.18
C GLN A 505 0.42 -20.69 -17.11
N THR A 506 -0.31 -19.65 -17.49
CA THR A 506 -1.34 -19.77 -18.55
C THR A 506 -0.76 -20.33 -19.83
N THR A 507 0.38 -19.80 -20.30
CA THR A 507 1.06 -20.29 -21.52
C THR A 507 1.52 -21.74 -21.38
N ALA A 508 2.07 -22.11 -20.22
CA ALA A 508 2.48 -23.48 -19.92
C ALA A 508 1.30 -24.45 -19.90
N HIS A 509 0.17 -24.05 -19.30
CA HIS A 509 -1.06 -24.85 -19.29
C HIS A 509 -1.66 -24.99 -20.69
N VAL A 510 -1.66 -23.92 -21.52
CA VAL A 510 -2.08 -24.00 -22.92
C VAL A 510 -1.24 -25.02 -23.70
N ALA A 511 0.09 -24.99 -23.54
CA ALA A 511 0.99 -25.93 -24.18
C ALA A 511 0.73 -27.38 -23.71
N ASN A 512 0.55 -27.56 -22.39
CA ASN A 512 0.27 -28.89 -21.83
C ASN A 512 -1.06 -29.47 -22.35
N TYR A 513 -2.12 -28.69 -22.35
CA TYR A 513 -3.41 -29.11 -22.88
C TYR A 513 -3.34 -29.34 -24.41
N GLY A 514 -2.61 -28.45 -25.13
CA GLY A 514 -2.37 -28.62 -26.57
C GLY A 514 -1.65 -29.92 -26.89
N ASN A 515 -0.64 -30.30 -26.09
CA ASN A 515 0.07 -31.59 -26.27
C ASN A 515 -0.81 -32.82 -25.96
N MET A 516 -1.86 -32.68 -25.16
CA MET A 516 -2.83 -33.76 -24.90
C MET A 516 -3.86 -33.90 -26.03
N LEU A 517 -4.05 -32.86 -26.84
CA LEU A 517 -4.96 -32.83 -27.96
C LEU A 517 -4.26 -33.32 -29.24
N THR A 518 -3.83 -34.58 -29.24
CA THR A 518 -3.23 -35.18 -30.42
C THR A 518 -4.29 -35.77 -31.32
N THR A 519 -4.06 -35.69 -32.63
CA THR A 519 -4.87 -36.36 -33.65
C THR A 519 -4.85 -37.89 -33.51
N SER A 520 -3.97 -38.40 -32.65
CA SER A 520 -3.87 -39.82 -32.29
C SER A 520 -4.96 -40.29 -31.31
N ASN A 521 -5.76 -39.36 -30.73
CA ASN A 521 -6.88 -39.73 -29.86
C ASN A 521 -8.18 -39.76 -30.66
N PRO A 522 -8.67 -40.93 -31.07
CA PRO A 522 -9.85 -41.04 -31.94
C PRO A 522 -11.11 -40.49 -31.27
N ILE A 523 -11.25 -40.64 -29.94
CA ILE A 523 -12.42 -40.15 -29.20
C ILE A 523 -12.49 -38.60 -29.26
N LEU A 524 -11.34 -37.93 -29.20
CA LEU A 524 -11.28 -36.48 -29.30
C LEU A 524 -11.62 -36.02 -30.73
N VAL A 525 -11.03 -36.67 -31.74
CA VAL A 525 -11.28 -36.36 -33.15
C VAL A 525 -12.75 -36.53 -33.48
N ASP A 526 -13.38 -37.65 -33.05
CA ASP A 526 -14.80 -37.90 -33.24
C ASP A 526 -15.69 -36.85 -32.55
N LYS A 527 -15.35 -36.42 -31.31
CA LYS A 527 -16.08 -35.37 -30.61
C LYS A 527 -15.98 -34.02 -31.33
N VAL A 528 -14.77 -33.63 -31.75
CA VAL A 528 -14.53 -32.36 -32.46
C VAL A 528 -15.26 -32.36 -33.79
N HIS A 529 -15.21 -33.47 -34.51
CA HIS A 529 -15.92 -33.63 -35.79
C HIS A 529 -17.46 -33.67 -35.61
N GLY A 530 -17.96 -34.35 -34.57
CA GLY A 530 -19.38 -34.34 -34.21
C GLY A 530 -19.90 -32.94 -33.83
N MET A 531 -19.08 -32.15 -33.07
CA MET A 531 -19.36 -30.73 -32.85
C MET A 531 -19.33 -29.92 -34.15
N GLY A 532 -18.36 -30.19 -35.03
CA GLY A 532 -18.27 -29.56 -36.35
C GLY A 532 -19.49 -29.78 -37.19
N GLN A 533 -19.99 -31.02 -37.25
CA GLN A 533 -21.21 -31.36 -37.95
C GLN A 533 -22.44 -30.64 -37.38
N SER A 534 -22.59 -30.56 -36.09
CA SER A 534 -23.69 -29.82 -35.45
C SER A 534 -23.62 -28.30 -35.69
N LEU A 535 -22.42 -27.74 -35.87
CA LEU A 535 -22.18 -26.33 -36.18
C LEU A 535 -22.23 -26.04 -37.70
N ALA A 536 -22.20 -27.07 -38.57
CA ALA A 536 -22.18 -26.90 -40.02
C ALA A 536 -23.39 -26.12 -40.55
N ALA A 537 -24.56 -26.31 -39.93
CA ALA A 537 -25.77 -25.58 -40.29
C ALA A 537 -25.67 -24.08 -40.03
N LEU A 538 -24.97 -23.69 -38.97
CA LEU A 538 -24.72 -22.30 -38.61
C LEU A 538 -23.55 -21.69 -39.40
N ALA A 539 -22.55 -22.50 -39.73
CA ALA A 539 -21.33 -22.09 -40.42
C ALA A 539 -21.44 -22.08 -41.95
N GLY A 540 -22.53 -22.63 -42.50
CA GLY A 540 -22.81 -22.69 -43.94
C GLY A 540 -22.08 -23.81 -44.71
N SER A 541 -21.16 -24.53 -44.08
CA SER A 541 -20.49 -25.72 -44.65
C SER A 541 -19.89 -26.62 -43.56
N ALA A 542 -19.67 -27.90 -43.88
CA ALA A 542 -19.03 -28.86 -42.97
C ALA A 542 -17.61 -28.43 -42.59
N GLN A 543 -16.81 -27.91 -43.53
CA GLN A 543 -15.45 -27.44 -43.28
C GLN A 543 -15.43 -26.20 -42.35
N ALA A 544 -16.37 -25.26 -42.53
CA ALA A 544 -16.51 -24.11 -41.64
C ALA A 544 -17.00 -24.54 -40.26
N GLY A 545 -17.85 -25.56 -40.14
CA GLY A 545 -18.28 -26.16 -38.89
C GLY A 545 -17.12 -26.78 -38.09
N ASP A 546 -16.26 -27.56 -38.78
CA ASP A 546 -15.05 -28.14 -38.16
C ASP A 546 -14.04 -27.06 -37.71
N ALA A 547 -13.84 -26.02 -38.50
CA ALA A 547 -13.01 -24.88 -38.11
C ALA A 547 -13.58 -24.16 -36.87
N MET A 548 -14.90 -23.97 -36.84
CA MET A 548 -15.60 -23.32 -35.70
C MET A 548 -15.53 -24.19 -34.43
N SER A 549 -15.67 -25.52 -34.55
CA SER A 549 -15.54 -26.45 -33.42
C SER A 549 -14.11 -26.43 -32.84
N THR A 550 -13.10 -26.42 -33.71
CA THR A 550 -11.69 -26.31 -33.31
C THR A 550 -11.42 -24.97 -32.60
N GLN A 551 -11.96 -23.88 -33.11
CA GLN A 551 -11.83 -22.56 -32.50
C GLN A 551 -12.52 -22.46 -31.12
N LEU A 552 -13.71 -23.06 -30.97
CA LEU A 552 -14.42 -23.18 -29.70
C LEU A 552 -13.63 -24.00 -28.68
N LEU A 553 -13.08 -25.14 -29.10
CA LEU A 553 -12.24 -25.98 -28.26
C LEU A 553 -10.99 -25.21 -27.78
N PHE A 554 -10.30 -24.52 -28.70
CA PHE A 554 -9.16 -23.71 -28.38
C PHE A 554 -9.51 -22.56 -27.40
N GLY A 555 -10.67 -21.95 -27.61
CA GLY A 555 -11.21 -20.93 -26.70
C GLY A 555 -11.47 -21.46 -25.27
N GLN A 556 -12.02 -22.69 -25.16
CA GLN A 556 -12.23 -23.36 -23.87
C GLN A 556 -10.91 -23.70 -23.18
N ILE A 557 -9.92 -24.22 -23.92
CA ILE A 557 -8.58 -24.52 -23.41
C ILE A 557 -7.89 -23.24 -22.90
N SER A 558 -7.97 -22.18 -23.69
CA SER A 558 -7.41 -20.87 -23.29
C SER A 558 -8.02 -20.36 -21.99
N LYS A 559 -9.35 -20.46 -21.84
CA LYS A 559 -10.04 -20.06 -20.61
C LYS A 559 -9.64 -20.93 -19.42
N LEU A 560 -9.61 -22.26 -19.59
CA LEU A 560 -9.21 -23.20 -18.54
C LEU A 560 -7.75 -22.98 -18.11
N SER A 561 -6.87 -22.79 -19.09
CA SER A 561 -5.45 -22.47 -18.84
C SER A 561 -5.27 -21.15 -18.11
N ALA A 562 -6.06 -20.14 -18.46
CA ALA A 562 -6.04 -18.85 -17.77
C ALA A 562 -6.52 -18.96 -16.31
N ILE A 563 -7.53 -19.79 -16.03
CA ILE A 563 -7.96 -20.08 -14.65
C ILE A 563 -6.84 -20.74 -13.87
N ASN A 564 -6.20 -21.77 -14.43
CA ASN A 564 -5.10 -22.46 -13.77
C ASN A 564 -3.91 -21.53 -13.54
N GLY A 565 -3.57 -20.66 -14.49
CA GLY A 565 -2.55 -19.64 -14.31
C GLY A 565 -2.87 -18.63 -13.21
N ILE A 566 -4.14 -18.26 -13.04
CA ILE A 566 -4.62 -17.42 -11.93
C ILE A 566 -4.52 -18.18 -10.60
N ASN A 567 -4.92 -19.45 -10.56
CA ASN A 567 -4.84 -20.29 -9.36
C ASN A 567 -3.39 -20.46 -8.90
N ASP A 568 -2.44 -20.67 -9.82
CA ASP A 568 -1.01 -20.73 -9.54
C ASP A 568 -0.48 -19.41 -8.99
N ALA A 569 -0.93 -18.27 -9.54
CA ALA A 569 -0.58 -16.95 -9.01
C ALA A 569 -1.16 -16.73 -7.60
N PHE A 570 -2.38 -17.18 -7.31
CA PHE A 570 -2.95 -17.14 -5.96
C PHE A 570 -2.20 -18.08 -5.00
N LEU A 571 -1.68 -19.22 -5.45
CA LEU A 571 -0.85 -20.09 -4.63
C LEU A 571 0.42 -19.38 -4.17
N ILE A 572 1.10 -18.67 -5.07
CA ILE A 572 2.28 -17.86 -4.70
C ILE A 572 1.90 -16.73 -3.76
N ALA A 573 0.76 -16.05 -3.99
CA ALA A 573 0.25 -15.03 -3.07
C ALA A 573 -0.07 -15.61 -1.68
N THR A 574 -0.55 -16.85 -1.60
CA THR A 574 -0.81 -17.57 -0.35
C THR A 574 0.48 -17.86 0.40
N ILE A 575 1.51 -18.35 -0.30
CA ILE A 575 2.84 -18.59 0.29
C ILE A 575 3.43 -17.27 0.82
N LEU A 576 3.36 -16.20 0.03
CA LEU A 576 3.83 -14.88 0.48
C LEU A 576 3.09 -14.36 1.71
N ALA A 577 1.80 -14.63 1.83
CA ALA A 577 1.00 -14.25 2.99
C ALA A 577 1.26 -15.14 4.22
N GLY A 578 1.69 -16.40 4.02
CA GLY A 578 1.98 -17.37 5.08
C GLY A 578 3.38 -17.25 5.69
N ILE A 579 4.32 -16.57 5.00
CA ILE A 579 5.68 -16.26 5.50
C ILE A 579 5.65 -15.03 6.40
#